data_a49964889a9f57f7ebfe6891957b2c3e
#
_entry.id   a49964889a9f57f7ebfe6891957b2c3e
#
_cell.length_a   1.000
_cell.length_b   1.000
_cell.length_c   1.000
_cell.angle_alpha   90.00
_cell.angle_beta   90.00
_cell.angle_gamma   90.00
#
_symmetry.space_group_name_H-M   'P 1'
#
loop_
_entity.id
_entity.type
_entity.pdbx_description
1 polymer ?
#
loop_
_entity_poly.entity_id
_entity_poly.type
_entity_poly.pdbx_seq_one_letter_code
_entity_poly.pdbx_strand_id
1 'polypeptide(L)'
;MKHILFTLKSCPYGLLDDEAHTRNVLVHAAHLCKSTLLGLSSHKFDPQGVTAVALLAESHISIHTWPEEGMAVCDVFTCGDHTIPEAGVQYMYEMFGATDMVSQEFVRPLR
;
A
#
# COMPACT_ATOMS: atom_id res chain seq x y z
N MET A 1 3.54 -4.98 17.06
CA MET A 1 3.32 -4.26 15.80
C MET A 1 3.45 -5.22 14.64
N LYS A 2 2.52 -5.17 13.72
CA LYS A 2 2.49 -6.06 12.57
C LYS A 2 2.94 -5.32 11.32
N HIS A 3 3.84 -5.93 10.56
CA HIS A 3 4.41 -5.35 9.34
C HIS A 3 4.24 -6.35 8.21
N ILE A 4 3.48 -6.00 7.18
CA ILE A 4 3.21 -6.87 6.04
C ILE A 4 3.93 -6.29 4.83
N LEU A 5 4.84 -7.07 4.26
CA LEU A 5 5.53 -6.75 3.00
C LEU A 5 4.85 -7.55 1.91
N PHE A 6 4.44 -6.92 0.82
CA PHE A 6 3.73 -7.65 -0.23
C PHE A 6 4.00 -7.07 -1.60
N THR A 7 3.92 -7.95 -2.59
CA THR A 7 4.07 -7.59 -4.00
C THR A 7 2.80 -7.99 -4.72
N LEU A 8 2.14 -7.01 -5.34
CA LEU A 8 0.96 -7.22 -6.18
C LEU A 8 1.44 -7.52 -7.60
N LYS A 9 0.84 -8.51 -8.25
CA LYS A 9 1.25 -8.96 -9.58
C LYS A 9 0.06 -8.99 -10.52
N SER A 10 0.36 -8.89 -11.82
CA SER A 10 -0.62 -8.91 -12.90
C SER A 10 -1.67 -7.82 -12.73
N CYS A 11 -1.22 -6.64 -12.34
CA CYS A 11 -2.07 -5.45 -12.21
C CYS A 11 -2.18 -4.75 -13.57
N PRO A 12 -3.35 -4.20 -13.91
CA PRO A 12 -3.49 -3.39 -15.13
C PRO A 12 -2.58 -2.17 -15.12
N TYR A 13 -1.94 -1.91 -16.27
CA TYR A 13 -1.02 -0.79 -16.44
C TYR A 13 -1.64 0.55 -16.00
N GLY A 14 -2.86 0.82 -16.45
CA GLY A 14 -3.51 2.10 -16.21
C GLY A 14 -3.77 2.39 -14.74
N LEU A 15 -4.03 1.37 -13.93
CA LEU A 15 -4.23 1.56 -12.50
C LEU A 15 -2.91 1.84 -11.79
N LEU A 16 -1.83 1.18 -12.22
CA LEU A 16 -0.51 1.35 -11.63
C LEU A 16 0.12 2.69 -11.98
N ASP A 17 -0.26 3.27 -13.12
CA ASP A 17 0.33 4.52 -13.62
C ASP A 17 -0.49 5.76 -13.23
N ASP A 18 -1.51 5.59 -12.42
CA ASP A 18 -2.44 6.64 -12.05
C ASP A 18 -2.13 7.12 -10.62
N GLU A 19 -1.51 8.30 -10.52
CA GLU A 19 -1.13 8.87 -9.22
C GLU A 19 -2.35 9.17 -8.37
N ALA A 20 -3.41 9.73 -8.96
CA ALA A 20 -4.62 10.06 -8.23
C ALA A 20 -5.29 8.81 -7.66
N HIS A 21 -5.35 7.74 -8.47
CA HIS A 21 -5.89 6.46 -8.03
C HIS A 21 -5.06 5.90 -6.87
N THR A 22 -3.73 5.93 -7.02
CA THR A 22 -2.81 5.42 -5.99
C THR A 22 -3.01 6.17 -4.67
N ARG A 23 -3.09 7.50 -4.71
CA ARG A 23 -3.32 8.31 -3.52
C ARG A 23 -4.65 7.95 -2.86
N ASN A 24 -5.72 7.84 -3.64
CA ASN A 24 -7.05 7.48 -3.11
C ASN A 24 -7.04 6.10 -2.47
N VAL A 25 -6.36 5.13 -3.08
CA VAL A 25 -6.26 3.79 -2.52
C VAL A 25 -5.56 3.81 -1.17
N LEU A 26 -4.46 4.56 -1.04
CA LEU A 26 -3.75 4.64 0.24
C LEU A 26 -4.60 5.28 1.34
N VAL A 27 -5.36 6.32 1.01
CA VAL A 27 -6.26 6.97 1.97
C VAL A 27 -7.31 5.98 2.50
N HIS A 28 -7.96 5.25 1.59
CA HIS A 28 -8.98 4.28 1.98
C HIS A 28 -8.39 3.07 2.69
N ALA A 29 -7.21 2.62 2.26
CA ALA A 29 -6.51 1.52 2.93
C ALA A 29 -6.19 1.89 4.38
N ALA A 30 -5.70 3.11 4.62
CA ALA A 30 -5.41 3.59 5.97
C ALA A 30 -6.67 3.55 6.84
N HIS A 31 -7.79 4.01 6.29
CA HIS A 31 -9.06 4.01 6.99
C HIS A 31 -9.53 2.57 7.33
N LEU A 32 -9.41 1.66 6.37
CA LEU A 32 -9.79 0.25 6.58
C LEU A 32 -8.89 -0.45 7.59
N CYS A 33 -7.62 -0.04 7.67
CA CYS A 33 -6.70 -0.53 8.69
C CYS A 33 -7.03 0.01 10.08
N LYS A 34 -7.98 0.93 10.20
CA LYS A 34 -8.33 1.63 11.43
C LYS A 34 -7.16 2.43 11.99
N SER A 35 -6.39 3.03 11.09
CA SER A 35 -5.26 3.89 11.42
C SER A 35 -5.60 5.34 11.12
N THR A 36 -4.94 6.25 11.83
CA THR A 36 -5.14 7.68 11.63
C THR A 36 -4.18 8.19 10.57
N LEU A 37 -4.71 8.74 9.48
CA LEU A 37 -3.90 9.33 8.41
C LEU A 37 -3.40 10.70 8.84
N LEU A 38 -2.08 10.89 8.82
CA LEU A 38 -1.43 12.16 9.18
C LEU A 38 -0.94 12.93 7.95
N GLY A 39 -0.59 12.23 6.88
CA GLY A 39 -0.07 12.87 5.68
C GLY A 39 0.02 11.90 4.54
N LEU A 40 0.16 12.44 3.34
CA LEU A 40 0.24 11.65 2.11
C LEU A 40 1.17 12.36 1.14
N SER A 41 2.17 11.63 0.66
CA SER A 41 3.12 12.13 -0.34
C SER A 41 3.16 11.17 -1.51
N SER A 42 3.34 11.71 -2.71
CA SER A 42 3.47 10.87 -3.90
C SER A 42 4.30 11.56 -4.96
N HIS A 43 4.79 10.74 -5.90
CA HIS A 43 5.54 11.21 -7.05
C HIS A 43 5.16 10.36 -8.26
N LYS A 44 4.79 11.04 -9.36
CA LYS A 44 4.54 10.39 -10.63
C LYS A 44 5.81 10.48 -11.49
N PHE A 45 6.32 9.33 -11.89
CA PHE A 45 7.53 9.27 -12.72
C PHE A 45 7.20 9.38 -14.21
N ASP A 46 8.13 9.89 -14.96
CA ASP A 46 8.06 9.95 -16.42
C ASP A 46 9.12 8.99 -16.97
N PRO A 47 8.75 8.00 -17.83
CA PRO A 47 7.47 7.89 -18.54
C PRO A 47 6.36 7.18 -17.79
N GLN A 48 6.65 6.41 -16.74
CA GLN A 48 5.62 5.70 -15.98
C GLN A 48 6.08 5.38 -14.56
N GLY A 49 5.10 5.07 -13.71
CA GLY A 49 5.36 4.64 -12.34
C GLY A 49 4.93 5.68 -11.31
N VAL A 50 4.56 5.20 -10.14
CA VAL A 50 4.15 6.04 -9.01
C VAL A 50 4.81 5.50 -7.74
N THR A 51 5.32 6.40 -6.92
CA THR A 51 5.70 6.12 -5.54
C THR A 51 4.78 6.93 -4.63
N ALA A 52 4.24 6.31 -3.61
CA ALA A 52 3.39 7.00 -2.64
C ALA A 52 3.59 6.44 -1.24
N VAL A 53 3.46 7.32 -0.25
CA VAL A 53 3.56 6.97 1.16
C VAL A 53 2.45 7.68 1.92
N ALA A 54 1.68 6.90 2.67
CA ALA A 54 0.73 7.43 3.63
C ALA A 54 1.38 7.38 5.01
N LEU A 55 1.51 8.54 5.62
CA LEU A 55 2.04 8.66 6.98
C LEU A 55 0.88 8.48 7.95
N LEU A 56 0.98 7.45 8.78
CA LEU A 56 -0.04 7.13 9.78
C LEU A 56 0.50 7.41 11.18
N ALA A 57 -0.38 7.53 12.15
CA ALA A 57 0.06 7.66 13.54
C ALA A 57 0.87 6.42 13.93
N GLU A 58 2.18 6.59 14.17
CA GLU A 58 3.15 5.56 14.53
C GLU A 58 3.33 4.45 13.47
N SER A 59 2.96 4.72 12.20
CA SER A 59 3.00 3.68 11.17
C SER A 59 2.98 4.29 9.76
N HIS A 60 2.88 3.44 8.74
CA HIS A 60 2.83 3.90 7.36
C HIS A 60 2.28 2.84 6.42
N ILE A 61 1.87 3.29 5.23
CA ILE A 61 1.61 2.43 4.07
C ILE A 61 2.44 2.99 2.92
N SER A 62 3.20 2.15 2.24
CA SER A 62 3.97 2.59 1.08
C SER A 62 3.68 1.72 -0.14
N ILE A 63 3.88 2.31 -1.32
CA ILE A 63 3.73 1.62 -2.59
C ILE A 63 4.70 2.21 -3.61
N HIS A 64 5.29 1.31 -4.40
CA HIS A 64 6.08 1.64 -5.57
C HIS A 64 5.54 0.82 -6.73
N THR A 65 5.16 1.46 -7.83
CA THR A 65 4.59 0.75 -8.98
C THR A 65 5.56 0.67 -10.14
N TRP A 66 5.50 -0.48 -10.83
CA TRP A 66 6.18 -0.72 -12.11
C TRP A 66 5.11 -1.13 -13.11
N PRO A 67 4.41 -0.14 -13.75
CA PRO A 67 3.33 -0.44 -14.68
C PRO A 67 3.76 -1.36 -15.83
N GLU A 68 4.99 -1.19 -16.33
CA GLU A 68 5.55 -1.99 -17.41
C GLU A 68 5.71 -3.46 -17.03
N GLU A 69 5.80 -3.76 -15.75
CA GLU A 69 5.91 -5.12 -15.22
C GLU A 69 4.58 -5.64 -14.66
N GLY A 70 3.55 -4.80 -14.64
CA GLY A 70 2.27 -5.14 -14.01
C GLY A 70 2.38 -5.36 -12.51
N MET A 71 3.31 -4.69 -11.85
CA MET A 71 3.73 -5.01 -10.49
C MET A 71 3.73 -3.79 -9.58
N ALA A 72 3.39 -4.01 -8.31
CA ALA A 72 3.55 -3.01 -7.26
C ALA A 72 4.19 -3.66 -6.03
N VAL A 73 5.19 -3.00 -5.48
CA VAL A 73 5.86 -3.43 -4.25
C VAL A 73 5.37 -2.53 -3.12
N CYS A 74 4.82 -3.15 -2.08
CA CYS A 74 4.07 -2.45 -1.05
C CYS A 74 4.45 -2.92 0.35
N ASP A 75 4.18 -2.05 1.34
CA ASP A 75 4.16 -2.50 2.71
C ASP A 75 3.10 -1.75 3.51
N VAL A 76 2.55 -2.45 4.51
CA VAL A 76 1.62 -1.89 5.49
C VAL A 76 2.21 -2.20 6.86
N PHE A 77 2.50 -1.15 7.61
CA PHE A 77 3.03 -1.25 8.96
C PHE A 77 2.08 -0.52 9.89
N THR A 78 1.47 -1.25 10.82
CA THR A 78 0.50 -0.66 11.75
C THR A 78 0.90 -0.94 13.19
N CYS A 79 0.46 -0.04 14.07
CA CYS A 79 0.75 -0.11 15.48
C CYS A 79 -0.56 -0.03 16.26
N GLY A 80 -0.68 -0.85 17.32
CA GLY A 80 -1.86 -0.88 18.18
C GLY A 80 -2.75 -2.09 17.92
N ASP A 81 -3.35 -2.60 18.99
CA ASP A 81 -4.16 -3.82 18.95
C ASP A 81 -5.46 -3.64 18.15
N HIS A 82 -5.89 -2.39 17.99
CA HIS A 82 -7.14 -2.09 17.27
C HIS A 82 -6.97 -2.04 15.76
N THR A 83 -5.73 -2.02 15.25
CA THR A 83 -5.50 -1.90 13.80
C THR A 83 -5.63 -3.24 13.10
N ILE A 84 -6.02 -3.19 11.83
CA ILE A 84 -6.24 -4.36 10.98
C ILE A 84 -5.45 -4.19 9.69
N PRO A 85 -4.12 -4.44 9.70
CA PRO A 85 -3.30 -4.22 8.51
C PRO A 85 -3.71 -5.08 7.32
N GLU A 86 -4.22 -6.31 7.57
CA GLU A 86 -4.67 -7.20 6.51
C GLU A 86 -5.81 -6.60 5.68
N ALA A 87 -6.66 -5.78 6.29
CA ALA A 87 -7.75 -5.12 5.58
C ALA A 87 -7.22 -4.15 4.53
N GLY A 88 -6.14 -3.42 4.84
CA GLY A 88 -5.48 -2.54 3.90
C GLY A 88 -4.84 -3.30 2.76
N VAL A 89 -4.15 -4.40 3.06
CA VAL A 89 -3.52 -5.25 2.05
C VAL A 89 -4.57 -5.79 1.08
N GLN A 90 -5.67 -6.34 1.58
CA GLN A 90 -6.73 -6.89 0.75
C GLN A 90 -7.36 -5.81 -0.14
N TYR A 91 -7.60 -4.63 0.41
CA TYR A 91 -8.15 -3.52 -0.35
C TYR A 91 -7.21 -3.09 -1.49
N MET A 92 -5.91 -2.99 -1.20
CA MET A 92 -4.92 -2.63 -2.23
C MET A 92 -4.86 -3.70 -3.32
N TYR A 93 -4.91 -4.97 -2.95
CA TYR A 93 -4.97 -6.07 -3.90
C TYR A 93 -6.15 -5.91 -4.87
N GLU A 94 -7.33 -5.63 -4.34
CA GLU A 94 -8.55 -5.48 -5.14
C GLU A 94 -8.50 -4.22 -6.01
N MET A 95 -8.11 -3.10 -5.45
CA MET A 95 -8.20 -1.80 -6.13
C MET A 95 -7.12 -1.60 -7.18
N PHE A 96 -6.02 -2.34 -7.13
CA PHE A 96 -5.04 -2.35 -8.20
C PHE A 96 -5.29 -3.46 -9.22
N GLY A 97 -6.37 -4.23 -9.07
CA GLY A 97 -6.75 -5.27 -10.01
C GLY A 97 -5.75 -6.41 -10.09
N ALA A 98 -5.03 -6.68 -9.00
CA ALA A 98 -4.05 -7.76 -8.96
C ALA A 98 -4.75 -9.12 -9.04
N THR A 99 -4.10 -10.09 -9.69
CA THR A 99 -4.59 -11.46 -9.74
C THR A 99 -3.66 -12.42 -9.02
N ASP A 100 -2.53 -11.93 -8.51
CA ASP A 100 -1.58 -12.70 -7.73
C ASP A 100 -0.86 -11.79 -6.75
N MET A 101 -0.43 -12.36 -5.64
CA MET A 101 0.27 -11.62 -4.61
C MET A 101 1.22 -12.53 -3.84
N VAL A 102 2.41 -12.02 -3.57
CA VAL A 102 3.36 -12.64 -2.64
C VAL A 102 3.44 -11.75 -1.41
N SER A 103 3.29 -12.33 -0.23
CA SER A 103 3.34 -11.54 1.00
C SER A 103 4.10 -12.25 2.10
N GLN A 104 4.68 -11.44 2.98
CA GLN A 104 5.34 -11.89 4.21
C GLN A 104 4.89 -10.99 5.34
N GLU A 105 4.66 -11.60 6.51
CA GLU A 105 4.21 -10.88 7.68
C GLU A 105 5.26 -11.01 8.78
N PHE A 106 5.58 -9.88 9.41
CA PHE A 106 6.49 -9.83 10.54
C PHE A 106 5.79 -9.20 11.74
N VAL A 107 5.96 -9.82 12.90
CA VAL A 107 5.55 -9.21 14.16
C VAL A 107 6.78 -8.54 14.74
N ARG A 108 6.72 -7.23 14.92
CA ARG A 108 7.84 -6.44 15.43
C ARG A 108 7.54 -6.03 16.87
N PRO A 109 8.46 -6.30 17.78
CA PRO A 109 8.25 -5.91 19.18
C PRO A 109 8.37 -4.41 19.35
N LEU A 110 7.66 -3.88 20.34
CA LEU A 110 7.76 -2.46 20.70
C LEU A 110 9.11 -2.15 21.37
N ARG A 111 9.76 -3.17 21.92
CA ARG A 111 11.02 -3.01 22.64
C ARG A 111 11.92 -4.22 22.49
#